data_0bb1f7701eef93dcde97356d1c55184b
#
_entry.id   0bb1f7701eef93dcde97356d1c55184b
#
_cell.length_a   1.000
_cell.length_b   1.000
_cell.length_c   1.000
_cell.angle_alpha   90.00
_cell.angle_beta   90.00
_cell.angle_gamma   90.00
#
_symmetry.space_group_name_H-M   'P 1'
#
loop_
_entity.id
_entity.type
_entity.pdbx_description
1 polymer ?
#
loop_
_entity_poly.entity_id
_entity_poly.type
_entity_poly.pdbx_seq_one_letter_code
_entity_poly.pdbx_strand_id
1 'polypeptide(L)'
;MPDALCYNKNKFFFTVEFKVTQGVKLKFSPHQISWHHTHPENTFIIAEALGPRSNKLVHMFRGSRIHELDDLGLKLDACCLGIDNLSLALDKLGA
;
A
#
# COMPACT_ATOMS: atom_id res chain seq x y z
N MET A 1 12.61 -4.34 3.26
CA MET A 1 12.68 -3.96 1.82
C MET A 1 11.29 -4.05 1.21
N PRO A 2 10.87 -3.07 0.43
CA PRO A 2 9.62 -3.19 -0.34
C PRO A 2 9.78 -4.18 -1.48
N ASP A 3 8.64 -4.66 -2.00
CA ASP A 3 8.65 -5.70 -3.02
C ASP A 3 9.03 -5.18 -4.41
N ALA A 4 8.75 -3.90 -4.68
CA ALA A 4 8.98 -3.35 -6.00
C ALA A 4 9.44 -1.89 -5.93
N LEU A 5 10.36 -1.53 -6.80
CA LEU A 5 10.75 -0.16 -7.08
C LEU A 5 10.09 0.22 -8.39
N CYS A 6 9.31 1.28 -8.39
CA CYS A 6 8.50 1.69 -9.52
C CYS A 6 8.92 3.08 -10.04
N TYR A 7 8.57 3.33 -11.29
CA TYR A 7 8.92 4.56 -11.98
C TYR A 7 7.77 4.90 -12.94
N ASN A 8 7.15 6.05 -12.76
CA ASN A 8 5.99 6.42 -13.57
C ASN A 8 6.36 7.36 -14.73
N LYS A 9 5.34 7.75 -15.49
CA LYS A 9 5.52 8.63 -16.66
C LYS A 9 6.08 10.02 -16.33
N ASN A 10 5.93 10.45 -15.07
CA ASN A 10 6.46 11.75 -14.60
C ASN A 10 7.88 11.64 -14.09
N LYS A 11 8.55 10.53 -14.32
CA LYS A 11 9.92 10.24 -13.88
C LYS A 11 10.06 10.28 -12.37
N PHE A 12 8.99 9.87 -11.67
CA PHE A 12 8.94 9.83 -10.21
C PHE A 12 9.15 8.40 -9.73
N PHE A 13 10.12 8.20 -8.84
CA PHE A 13 10.39 6.91 -8.23
C PHE A 13 9.56 6.72 -6.97
N PHE A 14 9.01 5.55 -6.81
CA PHE A 14 8.31 5.16 -5.59
C PHE A 14 8.47 3.67 -5.38
N THR A 15 8.24 3.23 -4.15
CA THR A 15 8.31 1.81 -3.80
C THR A 15 6.94 1.31 -3.39
N VAL A 16 6.69 0.04 -3.65
CA VAL A 16 5.42 -0.60 -3.34
C VAL A 16 5.68 -1.90 -2.60
N GLU A 17 4.94 -2.15 -1.55
CA GLU A 17 4.91 -3.43 -0.87
C GLU A 17 3.54 -4.05 -1.05
N PHE A 18 3.50 -5.32 -1.47
CA PHE A 18 2.26 -6.03 -1.74
C PHE A 18 1.91 -6.93 -0.57
N LYS A 19 0.66 -6.90 -0.17
CA LYS A 19 0.12 -7.75 0.89
C LYS A 19 -1.18 -8.38 0.44
N VAL A 20 -1.42 -9.61 0.87
CA VAL A 20 -2.68 -10.31 0.67
C VAL A 20 -3.15 -10.80 2.02
N THR A 21 -4.46 -10.73 2.24
CA THR A 21 -5.06 -11.19 3.49
C THR A 21 -6.43 -11.79 3.24
N GLN A 22 -6.81 -12.74 4.05
CA GLN A 22 -8.15 -13.33 4.01
C GLN A 22 -9.12 -12.64 4.97
N GLY A 23 -8.59 -11.77 5.83
CA GLY A 23 -9.39 -11.01 6.80
C GLY A 23 -9.13 -9.53 6.65
N VAL A 24 -9.11 -8.82 7.77
CA VAL A 24 -8.83 -7.39 7.81
C VAL A 24 -7.39 -7.10 8.24
N LYS A 25 -6.80 -7.97 9.01
CA LYS A 25 -5.45 -7.76 9.56
C LYS A 25 -4.39 -7.99 8.50
N LEU A 26 -3.41 -7.07 8.46
CA LEU A 26 -2.23 -7.20 7.64
C LEU A 26 -1.03 -7.47 8.55
N LYS A 27 -0.15 -8.38 8.14
CA LYS A 27 1.02 -8.75 8.93
C LYS A 27 2.25 -8.09 8.35
N PHE A 28 2.94 -7.32 9.18
CA PHE A 28 4.20 -6.68 8.83
C PHE A 28 5.29 -7.18 9.76
N SER A 29 6.46 -7.47 9.19
CA SER A 29 7.63 -7.77 10.02
C SER A 29 8.14 -6.47 10.65
N PRO A 30 8.91 -6.56 11.77
CA PRO A 30 9.53 -5.36 12.34
C PRO A 30 10.39 -4.60 11.34
N HIS A 31 11.05 -5.31 10.42
CA HIS A 31 11.87 -4.69 9.36
C HIS A 31 11.01 -3.88 8.38
N GLN A 32 9.84 -4.39 8.03
CA GLN A 32 8.93 -3.69 7.13
C GLN A 32 8.39 -2.42 7.77
N ILE A 33 8.01 -2.50 9.04
CA ILE A 33 7.52 -1.35 9.80
C ILE A 33 8.63 -0.29 9.90
N SER A 34 9.84 -0.72 10.23
CA SER A 34 10.99 0.17 10.36
C SER A 34 11.33 0.84 9.02
N TRP A 35 11.26 0.09 7.92
CA TRP A 35 11.51 0.64 6.59
C TRP A 35 10.56 1.78 6.27
N HIS A 36 9.25 1.55 6.41
CA HIS A 36 8.26 2.57 6.08
C HIS A 36 8.29 3.75 7.03
N HIS A 37 8.64 3.50 8.30
CA HIS A 37 8.82 4.57 9.27
C HIS A 37 9.99 5.48 8.89
N THR A 38 11.09 4.89 8.44
CA THR A 38 12.30 5.62 8.06
C THR A 38 12.17 6.27 6.69
N HIS A 39 11.36 5.69 5.79
CA HIS A 39 11.16 6.17 4.43
C HIS A 39 9.67 6.49 4.21
N PRO A 40 9.12 7.50 4.89
CA PRO A 40 7.66 7.75 4.85
C PRO A 40 7.19 8.35 3.53
N GLU A 41 8.11 8.92 2.74
CA GLU A 41 7.78 9.52 1.46
C GLU A 41 8.04 8.51 0.34
N ASN A 42 7.21 8.58 -0.69
CA ASN A 42 7.37 7.78 -1.91
C ASN A 42 7.29 6.28 -1.67
N THR A 43 6.61 5.87 -0.61
CA THR A 43 6.37 4.45 -0.35
C THR A 43 4.88 4.19 -0.20
N PHE A 44 4.44 3.05 -0.72
CA PHE A 44 3.03 2.66 -0.71
C PHE A 44 2.89 1.18 -0.36
N ILE A 45 1.77 0.86 0.24
CA ILE A 45 1.41 -0.53 0.52
C ILE A 45 0.12 -0.81 -0.24
N ILE A 46 0.15 -1.84 -1.05
CA ILE A 46 -1.02 -2.28 -1.82
C ILE A 46 -1.46 -3.62 -1.23
N ALA A 47 -2.70 -3.67 -0.76
CA ALA A 47 -3.24 -4.85 -0.10
C ALA A 47 -4.48 -5.34 -0.82
N GLU A 48 -4.56 -6.65 -1.03
CA GLU A 48 -5.72 -7.31 -1.62
C GLU A 48 -6.36 -8.22 -0.58
N ALA A 49 -7.66 -8.07 -0.41
CA ALA A 49 -8.44 -8.94 0.46
C ALA A 49 -8.96 -10.14 -0.35
N LEU A 50 -8.62 -11.36 0.14
CA LEU A 50 -8.97 -12.62 -0.51
C LEU A 50 -10.07 -13.29 0.27
N GLY A 51 -11.20 -12.95 0.37
CA GLY A 51 -12.28 -13.65 1.06
C GLY A 51 -13.42 -13.94 0.10
N PRO A 52 -14.28 -14.90 0.42
CA PRO A 52 -15.44 -15.22 -0.44
C PRO A 52 -16.41 -14.03 -0.55
N ARG A 53 -16.36 -13.10 0.38
CA ARG A 53 -17.19 -11.90 0.37
C ARG A 53 -16.44 -10.64 -0.07
N SER A 54 -15.14 -10.75 -0.29
CA SER A 54 -14.39 -9.65 -0.84
C SER A 54 -14.51 -9.72 -2.36
N ASN A 55 -14.74 -8.62 -3.01
CA ASN A 55 -14.77 -8.54 -4.46
C ASN A 55 -13.35 -8.40 -5.02
N LYS A 56 -12.37 -8.97 -4.34
CA LYS A 56 -10.95 -8.81 -4.64
C LYS A 56 -10.56 -7.34 -4.74
N LEU A 57 -11.14 -6.53 -3.87
CA LEU A 57 -10.89 -5.10 -3.86
C LEU A 57 -9.46 -4.83 -3.39
N VAL A 58 -8.76 -4.01 -4.16
CA VAL A 58 -7.39 -3.64 -3.88
C VAL A 58 -7.38 -2.31 -3.14
N HIS A 59 -6.65 -2.26 -2.03
CA HIS A 59 -6.51 -1.07 -1.20
C HIS A 59 -5.09 -0.55 -1.31
N MET A 60 -4.92 0.76 -1.43
CA MET A 60 -3.61 1.38 -1.39
C MET A 60 -3.49 2.29 -0.18
N PHE A 61 -2.38 2.19 0.53
CA PHE A 61 -2.06 3.00 1.70
C PHE A 61 -0.71 3.65 1.51
N ARG A 62 -0.56 4.84 2.08
CA ARG A 62 0.75 5.50 2.11
C ARG A 62 1.63 4.84 3.17
N GLY A 63 2.91 4.67 2.85
CA GLY A 63 3.88 4.09 3.78
C GLY A 63 4.02 4.86 5.08
N SER A 64 3.77 6.17 5.07
CA SER A 64 3.81 6.99 6.27
C SER A 64 2.79 6.57 7.33
N ARG A 65 1.76 5.80 6.94
CA ARG A 65 0.72 5.33 7.85
C ARG A 65 0.92 3.89 8.29
N ILE A 66 2.16 3.40 8.20
CA ILE A 66 2.47 1.99 8.50
C ILE A 66 2.06 1.57 9.92
N HIS A 67 2.24 2.43 10.91
CA HIS A 67 1.88 2.09 12.28
C HIS A 67 0.36 1.94 12.46
N GLU A 68 -0.40 2.83 11.85
CA GLU A 68 -1.85 2.75 11.88
C GLU A 68 -2.35 1.53 11.11
N LEU A 69 -1.71 1.24 9.98
CA LEU A 69 -2.06 0.10 9.15
C LEU A 69 -1.76 -1.22 9.85
N ASP A 70 -0.64 -1.30 10.58
CA ASP A 70 -0.29 -2.47 11.36
C ASP A 70 -1.30 -2.72 12.49
N ASP A 71 -1.85 -1.66 13.05
CA ASP A 71 -2.83 -1.74 14.13
C ASP A 71 -4.25 -2.04 13.60
N LEU A 72 -4.68 -1.33 12.58
CA LEU A 72 -6.05 -1.38 12.08
C LEU A 72 -6.25 -2.30 10.88
N GLY A 73 -5.19 -2.58 10.11
CA GLY A 73 -5.30 -3.37 8.89
C GLY A 73 -6.22 -2.69 7.88
N LEU A 74 -7.06 -3.46 7.22
CA LEU A 74 -7.98 -2.93 6.20
C LEU A 74 -9.11 -2.08 6.77
N LYS A 75 -9.21 -1.94 8.08
CA LYS A 75 -10.14 -0.99 8.71
C LYS A 75 -9.66 0.45 8.57
N LEU A 76 -8.36 0.65 8.31
CA LEU A 76 -7.83 1.98 8.03
C LEU A 76 -8.34 2.45 6.68
N ASP A 77 -8.69 3.72 6.57
CA ASP A 77 -9.13 4.29 5.31
C ASP A 77 -7.99 4.29 4.31
N ALA A 78 -8.20 3.63 3.18
CA ALA A 78 -7.23 3.61 2.10
C ALA A 78 -7.17 4.96 1.39
N CYS A 79 -6.00 5.34 0.89
CA CYS A 79 -5.91 6.55 0.07
C CYS A 79 -6.54 6.32 -1.31
N CYS A 80 -6.58 5.08 -1.77
CA CYS A 80 -7.25 4.70 -3.02
C CYS A 80 -7.85 3.31 -2.88
N LEU A 81 -9.01 3.12 -3.50
CA LEU A 81 -9.69 1.83 -3.57
C LEU A 81 -9.91 1.46 -5.04
N GLY A 82 -9.65 0.20 -5.37
CA GLY A 82 -9.83 -0.32 -6.72
C GLY A 82 -8.63 -0.07 -7.61
N ILE A 83 -8.39 -1.01 -8.52
CA ILE A 83 -7.21 -1.00 -9.37
C ILE A 83 -7.15 0.23 -10.30
N ASP A 84 -8.30 0.67 -10.79
CA ASP A 84 -8.34 1.82 -11.70
C ASP A 84 -7.96 3.12 -10.99
N ASN A 85 -8.51 3.36 -9.80
CA ASN A 85 -8.19 4.55 -9.02
C ASN A 85 -6.75 4.54 -8.56
N LEU A 86 -6.25 3.38 -8.17
CA LEU A 86 -4.88 3.17 -7.73
C LEU A 86 -3.90 3.49 -8.86
N SER A 87 -4.19 2.99 -10.05
CA SER A 87 -3.38 3.22 -11.23
C SER A 87 -3.31 4.71 -11.57
N LEU A 88 -4.44 5.40 -11.53
CA LEU A 88 -4.51 6.83 -11.78
C LEU A 88 -3.70 7.62 -10.74
N ALA A 89 -3.81 7.24 -9.47
CA ALA A 89 -3.08 7.92 -8.40
C ALA A 89 -1.57 7.78 -8.57
N LEU A 90 -1.10 6.56 -8.89
CA LEU A 90 0.33 6.31 -9.09
C LEU A 90 0.87 7.06 -10.31
N ASP A 91 0.07 7.19 -11.37
CA ASP A 91 0.47 7.92 -12.57
C ASP A 91 0.59 9.43 -12.34
N LYS A 92 -0.11 9.96 -11.35
CA LYS A 92 -0.08 11.39 -11.03
C LYS A 92 1.04 11.78 -10.10
N LEU A 93 1.77 10.82 -9.54
CA LEU A 93 2.89 11.14 -8.65
C LEU A 93 3.96 11.92 -9.40
N GLY A 94 4.44 12.99 -8.78
CA GLY A 94 5.46 13.85 -9.38
C GLY A 94 4.94 14.81 -10.44
N ALA A 95 3.63 14.86 -10.62
CA ALA A 95 3.02 15.78 -11.57
C ALA A 95 2.95 17.20 -11.03
#